data_e9ad66d3d84b83f61017d989c11b6e15
#
_entry.id   e9ad66d3d84b83f61017d989c11b6e15
#
_cell.length_a   1.000
_cell.length_b   1.000
_cell.length_c   1.000
_cell.angle_alpha   90.00
_cell.angle_beta   90.00
_cell.angle_gamma   90.00
#
_symmetry.space_group_name_H-M   'P 1'
#
loop_
_entity.id
_entity.type
_entity.pdbx_description
1 polymer ?
#
loop_
_entity_poly.entity_id
_entity_poly.type
_entity_poly.pdbx_seq_one_letter_code
_entity_poly.pdbx_strand_id
1 'polypeptide(L)'
;MLKIEWIIILYTKFILNMNIYDCIMYFDEDLNLDLRFNILDKYVDKFVVVEATRNHAGEEKKLNFDINKFKKFEKKIHYLVVDDIPKEVTNYKKGWSPNFFRENFNRNAISRALTECSPNDLIIISDADEIPNLELLDKVKIKKLAIFKQ
;
A
#
# COMPACT_ATOMS: atom_id res chain seq x y z
N MET A 1 16.52 23.72 -10.74
CA MET A 1 15.51 23.90 -9.66
C MET A 1 15.04 22.56 -9.05
N LEU A 2 14.99 21.48 -9.79
CA LEU A 2 14.59 20.13 -9.28
C LEU A 2 15.53 19.50 -8.23
N LYS A 3 16.79 19.88 -8.15
CA LYS A 3 17.75 19.29 -7.21
C LYS A 3 17.57 19.69 -5.73
N ILE A 4 16.97 20.83 -5.45
CA ILE A 4 16.86 21.36 -4.07
C ILE A 4 15.71 20.69 -3.33
N GLU A 5 14.59 20.42 -4.00
CA GLU A 5 13.42 19.75 -3.39
C GLU A 5 13.73 18.30 -2.97
N TRP A 6 14.54 17.60 -3.76
CA TRP A 6 15.06 16.28 -3.42
C TRP A 6 15.92 16.25 -2.16
N ILE A 7 16.78 17.25 -2.01
CA ILE A 7 17.64 17.37 -0.85
C ILE A 7 16.81 17.60 0.40
N ILE A 8 15.73 18.37 0.32
CA ILE A 8 14.85 18.67 1.47
C ILE A 8 14.09 17.41 1.90
N ILE A 9 13.51 16.64 0.98
CA ILE A 9 12.79 15.41 1.31
C ILE A 9 13.72 14.36 1.94
N LEU A 10 14.89 14.13 1.33
CA LEU A 10 15.91 13.24 1.88
C LEU A 10 16.42 13.73 3.24
N TYR A 11 16.56 15.03 3.43
CA TYR A 11 17.01 15.63 4.68
C TYR A 11 15.95 15.50 5.78
N THR A 12 14.68 15.74 5.46
CA THR A 12 13.56 15.56 6.40
C THR A 12 13.40 14.09 6.80
N LYS A 13 13.50 13.18 5.84
CA LYS A 13 13.47 11.73 6.05
C LYS A 13 14.63 11.28 6.94
N PHE A 14 15.84 11.80 6.68
CA PHE A 14 17.04 11.49 7.46
C PHE A 14 16.96 12.03 8.90
N ILE A 15 16.50 13.27 9.10
CA ILE A 15 16.36 13.87 10.45
C ILE A 15 15.29 13.15 11.27
N LEU A 16 14.18 12.76 10.66
CA LEU A 16 13.07 12.09 11.36
C LEU A 16 13.28 10.58 11.50
N ASN A 17 14.34 10.03 10.89
CA ASN A 17 14.57 8.58 10.81
C ASN A 17 13.27 7.84 10.41
N MET A 18 12.61 8.34 9.36
CA MET A 18 11.28 7.93 8.91
C MET A 18 11.40 7.07 7.67
N ASN A 19 10.80 5.88 7.69
CA ASN A 19 10.58 5.08 6.50
C ASN A 19 9.20 5.38 5.90
N ILE A 20 9.08 5.18 4.60
CA ILE A 20 7.82 5.33 3.86
C ILE A 20 7.42 3.97 3.33
N TYR A 21 6.25 3.50 3.75
CA TYR A 21 5.62 2.26 3.31
C TYR A 21 4.46 2.61 2.38
N ASP A 22 4.47 2.03 1.19
CA ASP A 22 3.39 2.18 0.21
C ASP A 22 2.62 0.86 0.15
N CYS A 23 1.38 0.85 0.63
CA CYS A 23 0.58 -0.34 0.86
C CYS A 23 -0.60 -0.39 -0.10
N ILE A 24 -0.68 -1.45 -0.88
CA ILE A 24 -1.62 -1.59 -2.00
C ILE A 24 -2.32 -2.94 -1.92
N MET A 25 -3.63 -2.95 -2.16
CA MET A 25 -4.34 -4.18 -2.47
C MET A 25 -4.20 -4.46 -3.96
N TYR A 26 -3.81 -5.68 -4.30
CA TYR A 26 -3.56 -6.09 -5.68
C TYR A 26 -4.52 -7.22 -6.10
N PHE A 27 -5.01 -7.14 -7.32
CA PHE A 27 -5.86 -8.17 -7.93
C PHE A 27 -5.27 -8.68 -9.26
N ASP A 28 -5.07 -7.77 -10.26
CA ASP A 28 -4.48 -8.06 -11.56
C ASP A 28 -3.93 -6.80 -12.29
N GLU A 29 -3.70 -5.71 -11.52
CA GLU A 29 -3.33 -4.39 -12.04
C GLU A 29 -1.82 -4.26 -12.28
N ASP A 30 -1.18 -5.20 -12.97
CA ASP A 30 0.26 -5.22 -13.23
C ASP A 30 0.80 -3.89 -13.79
N LEU A 31 0.07 -3.30 -14.75
CA LEU A 31 0.48 -2.05 -15.38
C LEU A 31 0.47 -0.87 -14.39
N ASN A 32 -0.57 -0.79 -13.56
CA ASN A 32 -0.68 0.25 -12.53
C ASN A 32 0.41 0.08 -11.48
N LEU A 33 0.71 -1.17 -11.12
CA LEU A 33 1.76 -1.50 -10.17
C LEU A 33 3.15 -1.11 -10.71
N ASP A 34 3.45 -1.43 -11.97
CA ASP A 34 4.72 -1.06 -12.59
C ASP A 34 4.89 0.45 -12.66
N LEU A 35 3.85 1.16 -13.09
CA LEU A 35 3.84 2.63 -13.12
C LEU A 35 4.07 3.21 -11.73
N ARG A 36 3.31 2.72 -10.73
CA ARG A 36 3.40 3.15 -9.34
C ARG A 36 4.80 2.95 -8.77
N PHE A 37 5.37 1.77 -8.93
CA PHE A 37 6.71 1.47 -8.44
C PHE A 37 7.76 2.35 -9.09
N ASN A 38 7.70 2.58 -10.40
CA ASN A 38 8.65 3.46 -11.09
C ASN A 38 8.56 4.92 -10.63
N ILE A 39 7.35 5.43 -10.34
CA ILE A 39 7.15 6.80 -9.85
C ILE A 39 7.61 6.95 -8.40
N LEU A 40 7.29 5.96 -7.55
CA LEU A 40 7.46 6.07 -6.11
C LEU A 40 8.78 5.52 -5.58
N ASP A 41 9.53 4.72 -6.36
CA ASP A 41 10.77 4.03 -5.93
C ASP A 41 11.76 4.96 -5.24
N LYS A 42 11.88 6.18 -5.71
CA LYS A 42 12.80 7.16 -5.16
C LYS A 42 12.41 7.68 -3.76
N TYR A 43 11.16 7.51 -3.36
CA TYR A 43 10.63 8.00 -2.07
C TYR A 43 10.40 6.87 -1.07
N VAL A 44 9.89 5.74 -1.57
CA VAL A 44 9.39 4.63 -0.78
C VAL A 44 10.51 3.69 -0.36
N ASP A 45 10.49 3.24 0.88
CA ASP A 45 11.42 2.25 1.41
C ASP A 45 10.89 0.83 1.26
N LYS A 46 9.57 0.64 1.43
CA LYS A 46 8.91 -0.64 1.23
C LYS A 46 7.58 -0.49 0.49
N PHE A 47 7.37 -1.36 -0.50
CA PHE A 47 6.08 -1.58 -1.15
C PHE A 47 5.44 -2.82 -0.53
N VAL A 48 4.28 -2.66 0.09
CA VAL A 48 3.49 -3.75 0.65
C VAL A 48 2.39 -4.10 -0.33
N VAL A 49 2.52 -5.23 -1.00
CA VAL A 49 1.53 -5.74 -1.97
C VAL A 49 0.70 -6.81 -1.29
N VAL A 50 -0.59 -6.56 -1.12
CA VAL A 50 -1.52 -7.48 -0.45
C VAL A 50 -2.43 -8.11 -1.48
N GLU A 51 -2.42 -9.42 -1.57
CA GLU A 51 -3.30 -10.17 -2.46
C GLU A 51 -4.08 -11.24 -1.72
N ALA A 52 -5.39 -11.30 -1.96
CA ALA A 52 -6.27 -12.28 -1.35
C ALA A 52 -6.47 -13.50 -2.24
N THR A 53 -6.68 -14.67 -1.61
CA THR A 53 -7.07 -15.91 -2.30
C THR A 53 -8.56 -15.96 -2.65
N ARG A 54 -9.33 -14.93 -2.26
CA ARG A 54 -10.75 -14.75 -2.58
C ARG A 54 -11.00 -13.34 -3.11
N ASN A 55 -11.94 -13.25 -4.05
CA ASN A 55 -12.46 -11.95 -4.50
C ASN A 55 -13.49 -11.39 -3.50
N HIS A 56 -13.99 -10.18 -3.75
CA HIS A 56 -14.97 -9.52 -2.89
C HIS A 56 -16.31 -10.27 -2.83
N ALA A 57 -16.68 -11.04 -3.86
CA ALA A 57 -17.85 -11.92 -3.84
C ALA A 57 -17.66 -13.18 -2.96
N GLY A 58 -16.42 -13.46 -2.53
CA GLY A 58 -16.08 -14.62 -1.71
C GLY A 58 -15.70 -15.84 -2.50
N GLU A 59 -15.59 -15.74 -3.81
CA GLU A 59 -15.15 -16.80 -4.70
C GLU A 59 -13.63 -16.96 -4.65
N GLU A 60 -13.16 -18.19 -4.76
CA GLU A 60 -11.73 -18.50 -4.81
C GLU A 60 -11.12 -17.97 -6.11
N LYS A 61 -9.94 -17.38 -6.00
CA LYS A 61 -9.15 -16.94 -7.13
C LYS A 61 -7.71 -17.41 -7.03
N LYS A 62 -7.06 -17.53 -8.17
CA LYS A 62 -5.60 -17.74 -8.21
C LYS A 62 -4.88 -16.45 -7.84
N LEU A 63 -3.68 -16.61 -7.29
CA LEU A 63 -2.77 -15.51 -7.07
C LEU A 63 -2.16 -15.09 -8.41
N ASN A 64 -2.18 -13.79 -8.68
CA ASN A 64 -1.74 -13.19 -9.94
C ASN A 64 -0.39 -12.50 -9.82
N PHE A 65 0.01 -12.12 -8.60
CA PHE A 65 1.25 -11.39 -8.39
C PHE A 65 2.47 -12.25 -8.73
N ASP A 66 3.30 -11.77 -9.64
CA ASP A 66 4.56 -12.38 -10.01
C ASP A 66 5.72 -11.40 -9.79
N ILE A 67 6.55 -11.65 -8.79
CA ILE A 67 7.71 -10.83 -8.45
C ILE A 67 8.70 -10.68 -9.60
N ASN A 68 8.75 -11.65 -10.53
CA ASN A 68 9.66 -11.57 -11.67
C ASN A 68 9.33 -10.43 -12.63
N LYS A 69 8.06 -10.01 -12.71
CA LYS A 69 7.63 -8.84 -13.47
C LYS A 69 8.18 -7.53 -12.87
N PHE A 70 8.48 -7.53 -11.57
CA PHE A 70 8.90 -6.37 -10.79
C PHE A 70 10.32 -6.52 -10.22
N LYS A 71 11.17 -7.28 -10.89
CA LYS A 71 12.52 -7.66 -10.42
C LYS A 71 13.38 -6.47 -9.99
N LYS A 72 13.24 -5.33 -10.66
CA LYS A 72 13.92 -4.08 -10.32
C LYS A 72 13.65 -3.63 -8.87
N PHE A 73 12.46 -3.92 -8.35
CA PHE A 73 11.97 -3.46 -7.05
C PHE A 73 11.95 -4.56 -5.99
N GLU A 74 12.36 -5.79 -6.33
CA GLU A 74 12.26 -7.00 -5.50
C GLU A 74 12.70 -6.77 -4.06
N LYS A 75 13.80 -6.03 -3.85
CA LYS A 75 14.37 -5.78 -2.51
C LYS A 75 13.48 -4.90 -1.62
N LYS A 76 12.55 -4.15 -2.22
CA LYS A 76 11.62 -3.27 -1.52
C LYS A 76 10.23 -3.89 -1.39
N ILE A 77 9.90 -4.93 -2.15
CA ILE A 77 8.57 -5.52 -2.16
C ILE A 77 8.42 -6.49 -0.99
N HIS A 78 7.38 -6.28 -0.21
CA HIS A 78 6.84 -7.22 0.76
C HIS A 78 5.49 -7.72 0.25
N TYR A 79 5.44 -8.94 -0.26
CA TYR A 79 4.22 -9.56 -0.75
C TYR A 79 3.53 -10.34 0.38
N LEU A 80 2.27 -10.00 0.65
CA LEU A 80 1.43 -10.61 1.67
C LEU A 80 0.22 -11.30 1.02
N VAL A 81 0.11 -12.61 1.21
CA VAL A 81 -1.08 -13.36 0.81
C VAL A 81 -2.09 -13.40 1.96
N VAL A 82 -3.34 -13.08 1.66
CA VAL A 82 -4.47 -13.18 2.59
C VAL A 82 -5.33 -14.37 2.18
N ASP A 83 -5.13 -15.48 2.87
CA ASP A 83 -5.79 -16.77 2.61
C ASP A 83 -6.92 -17.10 3.62
N ASP A 84 -7.08 -16.27 4.63
CA ASP A 84 -8.02 -16.43 5.74
C ASP A 84 -9.28 -15.56 5.63
N ILE A 85 -9.56 -14.97 4.46
CA ILE A 85 -10.82 -14.25 4.23
C ILE A 85 -12.01 -15.19 4.39
N PRO A 86 -12.98 -14.87 5.26
CA PRO A 86 -14.16 -15.70 5.45
C PRO A 86 -14.96 -15.87 4.15
N LYS A 87 -15.24 -17.15 3.79
CA LYS A 87 -16.12 -17.45 2.66
C LYS A 87 -17.54 -16.96 2.94
N GLU A 88 -18.04 -17.27 4.14
CA GLU A 88 -19.36 -16.88 4.61
C GLU A 88 -19.23 -15.76 5.64
N VAL A 89 -19.98 -14.70 5.43
CA VAL A 89 -20.04 -13.56 6.33
C VAL A 89 -21.47 -13.43 6.85
N THR A 90 -21.69 -13.86 8.09
CA THR A 90 -23.00 -13.86 8.74
C THR A 90 -23.21 -12.68 9.71
N ASN A 91 -22.11 -12.21 10.32
CA ASN A 91 -22.14 -11.15 11.31
C ASN A 91 -21.28 -9.96 10.84
N TYR A 92 -21.90 -9.00 10.19
CA TYR A 92 -21.24 -7.76 9.79
C TYR A 92 -22.01 -6.54 10.31
N LYS A 93 -21.31 -5.42 10.38
CA LYS A 93 -21.89 -4.15 10.90
C LYS A 93 -23.12 -3.76 10.09
N LYS A 94 -24.16 -3.29 10.77
CA LYS A 94 -25.39 -2.82 10.11
C LYS A 94 -25.06 -1.81 9.03
N GLY A 95 -25.57 -2.03 7.82
CA GLY A 95 -25.30 -1.19 6.64
C GLY A 95 -24.12 -1.66 5.78
N TRP A 96 -23.40 -2.69 6.20
CA TRP A 96 -22.33 -3.31 5.39
C TRP A 96 -22.92 -4.44 4.53
N SER A 97 -22.28 -4.70 3.38
CA SER A 97 -22.51 -5.92 2.59
C SER A 97 -21.39 -6.93 2.86
N PRO A 98 -21.60 -8.23 2.54
CA PRO A 98 -20.52 -9.22 2.60
C PRO A 98 -19.30 -8.84 1.77
N ASN A 99 -19.50 -8.22 0.60
CA ASN A 99 -18.42 -7.75 -0.28
C ASN A 99 -17.58 -6.67 0.41
N PHE A 100 -18.24 -5.67 0.98
CA PHE A 100 -17.59 -4.58 1.73
C PHE A 100 -16.86 -5.09 2.96
N PHE A 101 -17.41 -6.11 3.64
CA PHE A 101 -16.71 -6.76 4.75
C PHE A 101 -15.39 -7.39 4.29
N ARG A 102 -15.40 -8.15 3.16
CA ARG A 102 -14.20 -8.82 2.65
C ARG A 102 -13.16 -7.82 2.15
N GLU A 103 -13.60 -6.76 1.51
CA GLU A 103 -12.72 -5.64 1.11
C GLU A 103 -12.00 -5.05 2.33
N ASN A 104 -12.76 -4.72 3.38
CA ASN A 104 -12.17 -4.19 4.62
C ASN A 104 -11.29 -5.21 5.32
N PHE A 105 -11.63 -6.50 5.29
CA PHE A 105 -10.81 -7.56 5.85
C PHE A 105 -9.44 -7.61 5.15
N ASN A 106 -9.45 -7.57 3.82
CA ASN A 106 -8.23 -7.56 3.01
C ASN A 106 -7.40 -6.29 3.27
N ARG A 107 -8.05 -5.13 3.33
CA ARG A 107 -7.38 -3.84 3.64
C ARG A 107 -6.77 -3.85 5.05
N ASN A 108 -7.47 -4.39 6.03
CA ASN A 108 -6.97 -4.51 7.40
C ASN A 108 -5.79 -5.48 7.52
N ALA A 109 -5.70 -6.47 6.63
CA ALA A 109 -4.58 -7.41 6.61
C ALA A 109 -3.23 -6.74 6.31
N ILE A 110 -3.22 -5.53 5.73
CA ILE A 110 -2.02 -4.69 5.57
C ILE A 110 -1.25 -4.58 6.90
N SER A 111 -1.95 -4.47 8.03
CA SER A 111 -1.33 -4.37 9.36
C SER A 111 -0.38 -5.54 9.68
N ARG A 112 -0.58 -6.71 9.08
CA ARG A 112 0.27 -7.89 9.26
C ARG A 112 1.66 -7.71 8.65
N ALA A 113 1.77 -6.85 7.64
CA ALA A 113 3.04 -6.52 6.97
C ALA A 113 3.77 -5.32 7.60
N LEU A 114 3.15 -4.68 8.61
CA LEU A 114 3.67 -3.45 9.24
C LEU A 114 4.29 -3.70 10.62
N THR A 115 4.64 -4.94 10.95
CA THR A 115 5.16 -5.31 12.29
C THR A 115 6.52 -4.67 12.62
N GLU A 116 7.28 -4.28 11.59
CA GLU A 116 8.59 -3.63 11.74
C GLU A 116 8.51 -2.09 11.70
N CYS A 117 7.30 -1.53 11.55
CA CYS A 117 7.13 -0.08 11.46
C CYS A 117 7.39 0.61 12.79
N SER A 118 8.08 1.73 12.71
CA SER A 118 8.29 2.66 13.81
C SER A 118 7.15 3.67 13.91
N PRO A 119 6.90 4.28 15.09
CA PRO A 119 5.85 5.29 15.26
C PRO A 119 5.99 6.52 14.36
N ASN A 120 7.19 6.78 13.85
CA ASN A 120 7.48 7.92 12.97
C ASN A 120 7.35 7.57 11.48
N ASP A 121 7.19 6.29 11.13
CA ASP A 121 7.11 5.87 9.74
C ASP A 121 5.80 6.35 9.09
N LEU A 122 5.86 6.66 7.82
CA LEU A 122 4.71 7.05 7.02
C LEU A 122 4.13 5.82 6.32
N ILE A 123 2.87 5.54 6.61
CA ILE A 123 2.11 4.46 5.97
C ILE A 123 1.13 5.10 4.97
N ILE A 124 1.29 4.78 3.71
CA ILE A 124 0.39 5.18 2.63
C ILE A 124 -0.47 3.96 2.27
N ILE A 125 -1.78 4.14 2.26
CA ILE A 125 -2.74 3.09 1.88
C ILE A 125 -3.66 3.69 0.83
N SER A 126 -3.67 3.12 -0.37
CA SER A 126 -4.56 3.55 -1.47
C SER A 126 -4.78 2.40 -2.45
N ASP A 127 -5.70 2.57 -3.37
CA ASP A 127 -5.90 1.62 -4.47
C ASP A 127 -4.73 1.70 -5.47
N ALA A 128 -4.51 0.66 -6.26
CA ALA A 128 -3.31 0.53 -7.12
C ALA A 128 -3.16 1.66 -8.15
N ASP A 129 -4.28 2.22 -8.61
CA ASP A 129 -4.36 3.32 -9.58
C ASP A 129 -4.30 4.72 -8.93
N GLU A 130 -4.41 4.81 -7.60
CA GLU A 130 -4.32 6.05 -6.85
C GLU A 130 -2.88 6.37 -6.45
N ILE A 131 -2.06 6.82 -7.40
CA ILE A 131 -0.63 7.09 -7.17
C ILE A 131 -0.44 8.46 -6.50
N PRO A 132 0.05 8.52 -5.24
CA PRO A 132 0.22 9.79 -4.55
C PRO A 132 1.38 10.61 -5.14
N ASN A 133 1.22 11.92 -5.19
CA ASN A 133 2.33 12.82 -5.53
C ASN A 133 3.19 13.12 -4.30
N LEU A 134 4.21 12.31 -4.07
CA LEU A 134 5.11 12.45 -2.93
C LEU A 134 6.13 13.61 -3.09
N GLU A 135 6.19 14.29 -4.23
CA GLU A 135 6.98 15.52 -4.38
C GLU A 135 6.48 16.65 -3.50
N LEU A 136 5.23 16.58 -3.07
CA LEU A 136 4.61 17.58 -2.21
C LEU A 136 4.61 17.18 -0.72
N LEU A 137 5.25 16.08 -0.36
CA LEU A 137 5.20 15.54 1.00
C LEU A 137 5.71 16.52 2.06
N ASP A 138 6.73 17.31 1.76
CA ASP A 138 7.30 18.35 2.62
C ASP A 138 6.31 19.51 2.90
N LYS A 139 5.35 19.73 2.00
CA LYS A 139 4.31 20.76 2.13
C LYS A 139 3.11 20.31 2.96
N VAL A 140 3.02 18.99 3.24
CA VAL A 140 1.91 18.39 3.97
C VAL A 140 2.26 18.30 5.45
N LYS A 141 1.52 19.03 6.30
CA LYS A 141 1.59 18.82 7.75
C LYS A 141 0.84 17.53 8.11
N ILE A 142 1.57 16.42 8.10
CA ILE A 142 0.99 15.11 8.46
C ILE A 142 0.78 15.11 9.98
N LYS A 143 -0.49 15.03 10.38
CA LYS A 143 -0.92 14.66 11.72
C LYS A 143 -1.01 13.12 11.76
N LYS A 144 -1.73 12.56 12.73
CA LYS A 144 -1.94 11.10 12.83
C LYS A 144 -2.60 10.47 11.59
N LEU A 145 -3.39 11.23 10.83
CA LEU A 145 -4.07 10.82 9.61
C LEU A 145 -4.10 11.97 8.62
N ALA A 146 -3.73 11.71 7.39
CA ALA A 146 -3.89 12.62 6.25
C ALA A 146 -4.65 11.90 5.13
N ILE A 147 -5.63 12.59 4.53
CA ILE A 147 -6.32 12.13 3.34
C ILE A 147 -5.90 13.05 2.21
N PHE A 148 -5.29 12.46 1.17
CA PHE A 148 -4.95 13.19 -0.04
C PHE A 148 -6.18 13.24 -0.95
N LYS A 149 -6.56 14.44 -1.40
CA LYS A 149 -7.55 14.60 -2.46
C LYS A 149 -6.81 14.57 -3.79
N GLN A 150 -7.29 13.74 -4.67
CA GLN A 150 -6.89 13.73 -6.08
C GLN A 150 -7.50 14.92 -6.81
#